data_2c7d361edb4a70a966a57e8b1dd81839
#
_entry.id   2c7d361edb4a70a966a57e8b1dd81839
#
_cell.length_a   1.000
_cell.length_b   1.000
_cell.length_c   1.000
_cell.angle_alpha   90.00
_cell.angle_beta   90.00
_cell.angle_gamma   90.00
#
_symmetry.space_group_name_H-M   'P 1'
#
loop_
_entity.id
_entity.type
_entity.pdbx_description
1 polymer ?
#
loop_
_entity_poly.entity_id
_entity_poly.type
_entity_poly.pdbx_seq_one_letter_code
_entity_poly.pdbx_strand_id
1 'polypeptide(L)'
;MMEREIDFDISEIDRIYISSDFFYGWYDGRRIFAGYSGENNATLLSFTFRANFDGYTITLLLEIDGEQYEVDSDTDDFDYYIPSTYMVPEMVVMQIKATLGTQVLYSEEVYLEVRR
;
A
#
# COMPACT_ATOMS: atom_id res chain seq x y z
N MET A 1 -10.74 16.95 -11.20
CA MET A 1 -9.41 16.34 -11.32
C MET A 1 -9.55 14.84 -11.21
N MET A 2 -8.90 14.14 -12.10
CA MET A 2 -8.91 12.68 -12.07
C MET A 2 -7.71 12.19 -11.27
N GLU A 3 -7.95 11.30 -10.33
CA GLU A 3 -6.88 10.63 -9.60
C GLU A 3 -6.98 9.13 -9.85
N ARG A 4 -5.87 8.46 -9.66
CA ARG A 4 -5.77 7.01 -9.77
C ARG A 4 -5.98 6.42 -8.38
N GLU A 5 -6.81 5.40 -8.26
CA GLU A 5 -7.09 4.78 -6.98
C GLU A 5 -6.75 3.30 -7.02
N ILE A 6 -6.08 2.83 -5.98
CA ILE A 6 -5.81 1.42 -5.75
C ILE A 6 -6.40 1.08 -4.38
N ASP A 7 -7.40 0.20 -4.37
CA ASP A 7 -8.08 -0.20 -3.14
C ASP A 7 -7.50 -1.52 -2.64
N PHE A 8 -7.19 -1.55 -1.35
CA PHE A 8 -6.70 -2.74 -0.66
C PHE A 8 -7.72 -3.17 0.39
N ASP A 9 -8.27 -4.37 0.24
CA ASP A 9 -9.18 -4.98 1.22
C ASP A 9 -8.40 -6.08 1.94
N ILE A 10 -8.14 -5.87 3.22
CA ILE A 10 -7.27 -6.71 4.02
C ILE A 10 -8.06 -7.39 5.11
N SER A 11 -8.40 -8.65 4.90
CA SER A 11 -9.06 -9.50 5.89
C SER A 11 -8.08 -10.36 6.67
N GLU A 12 -6.94 -10.70 6.04
CA GLU A 12 -5.84 -11.45 6.62
C GLU A 12 -4.54 -10.78 6.26
N ILE A 13 -3.54 -10.84 7.16
CA ILE A 13 -2.26 -10.17 6.94
C ILE A 13 -1.51 -10.77 5.75
N ASP A 14 -1.68 -12.05 5.47
CA ASP A 14 -0.95 -12.76 4.43
C ASP A 14 -1.68 -12.76 3.08
N ARG A 15 -2.85 -12.16 3.01
CA ARG A 15 -3.66 -12.26 1.81
C ARG A 15 -4.43 -10.98 1.56
N ILE A 16 -4.01 -10.24 0.53
CA ILE A 16 -4.55 -8.92 0.20
C ILE A 16 -5.38 -8.99 -1.07
N TYR A 17 -6.60 -8.47 -1.00
CA TYR A 17 -7.45 -8.29 -2.16
C TYR A 17 -7.26 -6.87 -2.69
N ILE A 18 -6.99 -6.76 -4.00
CA ILE A 18 -6.70 -5.46 -4.64
C ILE A 18 -7.72 -5.20 -5.75
N SER A 19 -8.18 -3.94 -5.81
CA SER A 19 -9.04 -3.46 -6.88
C SER A 19 -8.47 -2.15 -7.42
N SER A 20 -8.15 -2.13 -8.70
CA SER A 20 -7.67 -0.94 -9.40
C SER A 20 -8.12 -1.01 -10.86
N ASP A 21 -7.80 0.02 -11.65
CA ASP A 21 -8.12 0.02 -13.07
C ASP A 21 -7.39 -1.07 -13.86
N PHE A 22 -6.28 -1.57 -13.33
CA PHE A 22 -5.39 -2.49 -14.04
C PHE A 22 -5.26 -3.86 -13.39
N PHE A 23 -5.83 -4.04 -12.20
CA PHE A 23 -5.78 -5.30 -11.48
C PHE A 23 -7.02 -5.45 -10.60
N TYR A 24 -7.59 -6.65 -10.61
CA TYR A 24 -8.75 -6.96 -9.78
C TYR A 24 -8.65 -8.41 -9.30
N GLY A 25 -8.50 -8.60 -8.00
CA GLY A 25 -8.45 -9.94 -7.39
C GLY A 25 -7.46 -10.03 -6.24
N TRP A 26 -7.22 -11.28 -5.81
CA TRP A 26 -6.21 -11.57 -4.80
C TRP A 26 -4.82 -11.27 -5.36
N TYR A 27 -4.00 -10.63 -4.55
CA TYR A 27 -2.65 -10.29 -4.98
C TYR A 27 -1.85 -11.57 -5.24
N ASP A 28 -1.17 -11.61 -6.39
CA ASP A 28 -0.46 -12.80 -6.87
C ASP A 28 1.03 -12.54 -7.19
N GLY A 29 1.56 -11.40 -6.75
CA GLY A 29 2.96 -11.04 -6.92
C GLY A 29 3.28 -10.22 -8.16
N ARG A 30 2.31 -9.94 -9.03
CA ARG A 30 2.55 -9.11 -10.22
C ARG A 30 2.73 -7.64 -9.85
N ARG A 31 3.32 -6.88 -10.76
CA ARG A 31 3.45 -5.43 -10.59
C ARG A 31 2.10 -4.75 -10.81
N ILE A 32 1.75 -3.85 -9.90
CA ILE A 32 0.52 -3.05 -9.99
C ILE A 32 0.91 -1.64 -10.44
N PHE A 33 0.38 -1.19 -11.57
CA PHE A 33 0.68 0.14 -12.07
C PHE A 33 0.22 1.20 -11.07
N ALA A 34 1.15 2.06 -10.63
CA ALA A 34 0.89 3.08 -9.63
C ALA A 34 1.02 4.52 -10.17
N GLY A 35 1.48 4.71 -11.39
CA GLY A 35 1.58 6.03 -11.97
C GLY A 35 2.93 6.31 -12.61
N TYR A 36 3.17 7.59 -12.83
CA TYR A 36 4.38 8.05 -13.53
C TYR A 36 5.29 8.83 -12.60
N SER A 37 6.58 8.76 -12.90
CA SER A 37 7.62 9.47 -12.18
C SER A 37 7.31 10.97 -12.10
N GLY A 38 7.43 11.53 -10.90
CA GLY A 38 7.21 12.97 -10.67
C GLY A 38 5.77 13.37 -10.41
N GLU A 39 4.80 12.47 -10.57
CA GLU A 39 3.43 12.75 -10.17
C GLU A 39 3.35 12.98 -8.65
N ASN A 40 2.54 13.94 -8.23
CA ASN A 40 2.39 14.29 -6.83
C ASN A 40 0.94 14.21 -6.40
N ASN A 41 0.65 13.34 -5.43
CA ASN A 41 -0.70 13.14 -4.89
C ASN A 41 -1.74 12.77 -5.96
N ALA A 42 -1.29 12.08 -7.01
CA ALA A 42 -2.14 11.66 -8.13
C ALA A 42 -2.63 10.22 -7.98
N THR A 43 -2.01 9.45 -7.10
CA THR A 43 -2.39 8.06 -6.83
C THR A 43 -2.78 7.92 -5.37
N LEU A 44 -4.01 7.46 -5.15
CA LEU A 44 -4.55 7.20 -3.82
C LEU A 44 -4.47 5.71 -3.53
N LEU A 45 -3.86 5.36 -2.41
CA LEU A 45 -3.90 4.02 -1.84
C LEU A 45 -4.96 4.03 -0.74
N SER A 46 -6.02 3.24 -0.92
CA SER A 46 -7.13 3.18 0.03
C SER A 46 -7.13 1.83 0.73
N PHE A 47 -7.07 1.83 2.06
CA PHE A 47 -6.94 0.62 2.87
C PHE A 47 -8.18 0.40 3.71
N THR A 48 -8.78 -0.78 3.56
CA THR A 48 -9.91 -1.24 4.37
C THR A 48 -9.50 -2.48 5.14
N PHE A 49 -9.68 -2.46 6.46
CA PHE A 49 -9.32 -3.55 7.35
C PHE A 49 -10.57 -4.17 7.95
N ARG A 50 -10.61 -5.50 8.00
CA ARG A 50 -11.70 -6.25 8.62
C ARG A 50 -11.51 -6.35 10.14
N ALA A 51 -12.54 -6.85 10.83
CA ALA A 51 -12.59 -6.92 12.29
C ALA A 51 -11.40 -7.65 12.95
N ASN A 52 -10.71 -8.53 12.20
CA ASN A 52 -9.51 -9.21 12.70
C ASN A 52 -8.41 -8.23 13.13
N PHE A 53 -8.46 -7.00 12.63
CA PHE A 53 -7.46 -5.98 12.92
C PHE A 53 -7.90 -4.97 13.98
N ASP A 54 -9.06 -5.20 14.63
CA ASP A 54 -9.52 -4.32 15.69
C ASP A 54 -8.48 -4.25 16.82
N GLY A 55 -8.14 -3.03 17.23
CA GLY A 55 -7.14 -2.78 18.25
C GLY A 55 -5.70 -2.74 17.76
N TYR A 56 -5.42 -3.13 16.52
CA TYR A 56 -4.08 -3.03 15.96
C TYR A 56 -3.76 -1.61 15.52
N THR A 57 -2.49 -1.25 15.63
CA THR A 57 -1.94 -0.08 14.93
C THR A 57 -1.40 -0.56 13.59
N ILE A 58 -1.88 0.06 12.52
CA ILE A 58 -1.51 -0.32 11.16
C ILE A 58 -0.55 0.73 10.62
N THR A 59 0.61 0.29 10.14
CA THR A 59 1.63 1.16 9.56
C THR A 59 1.85 0.80 8.11
N LEU A 60 1.80 1.81 7.24
CA LEU A 60 2.12 1.65 5.82
C LEU A 60 3.61 1.84 5.63
N LEU A 61 4.24 0.85 5.02
CA LEU A 61 5.66 0.86 4.70
C LEU A 61 5.84 0.94 3.19
N LEU A 62 6.74 1.81 2.74
CA LEU A 62 7.18 1.84 1.35
C LEU A 62 8.69 1.62 1.32
N GLU A 63 9.13 0.72 0.44
CA GLU A 63 10.56 0.47 0.21
C GLU A 63 10.94 1.00 -1.17
N ILE A 64 11.97 1.83 -1.21
CA ILE A 64 12.47 2.47 -2.41
C ILE A 64 13.99 2.36 -2.38
N ASP A 65 14.57 1.79 -3.44
CA ASP A 65 16.03 1.61 -3.56
C ASP A 65 16.64 0.90 -2.35
N GLY A 66 15.92 -0.07 -1.80
CA GLY A 66 16.37 -0.86 -0.66
C GLY A 66 16.17 -0.20 0.71
N GLU A 67 15.67 1.03 0.76
CA GLU A 67 15.36 1.71 2.01
C GLU A 67 13.86 1.66 2.30
N GLN A 68 13.50 1.31 3.53
CA GLN A 68 12.12 1.23 3.97
C GLN A 68 11.73 2.47 4.75
N TYR A 69 10.58 3.05 4.41
CA TYR A 69 10.02 4.24 5.05
C TYR A 69 8.66 3.92 5.67
N GLU A 70 8.45 4.35 6.90
CA GLU A 70 7.12 4.37 7.50
C GLU A 70 6.44 5.66 7.05
N VAL A 71 5.43 5.56 6.19
CA VAL A 71 4.87 6.74 5.54
C VAL A 71 3.53 7.18 6.11
N ASP A 72 2.82 6.28 6.77
CA ASP A 72 1.56 6.61 7.43
C ASP A 72 1.23 5.54 8.47
N SER A 73 0.40 5.90 9.45
CA SER A 73 -0.01 4.98 10.50
C SER A 73 -1.40 5.35 11.01
N ASP A 74 -2.24 4.35 11.26
CA ASP A 74 -3.59 4.56 11.77
C ASP A 74 -4.06 3.32 12.55
N THR A 75 -5.19 3.45 13.24
CA THR A 75 -5.82 2.35 13.99
C THR A 75 -7.09 1.84 13.31
N ASP A 76 -7.43 2.35 12.13
CA ASP A 76 -8.63 2.02 11.37
C ASP A 76 -8.33 2.17 9.87
N ASP A 77 -9.36 2.07 9.04
CA ASP A 77 -9.25 2.30 7.60
C ASP A 77 -8.65 3.67 7.32
N PHE A 78 -7.80 3.75 6.31
CA PHE A 78 -7.16 5.02 5.96
C PHE A 78 -6.80 5.08 4.49
N ASP A 79 -6.60 6.32 4.02
CA ASP A 79 -6.18 6.63 2.67
C ASP A 79 -4.81 7.29 2.70
N TYR A 80 -4.00 6.99 1.67
CA TYR A 80 -2.68 7.60 1.54
C TYR A 80 -2.44 8.02 0.10
N TYR A 81 -2.21 9.33 -0.12
CA TYR A 81 -1.79 9.86 -1.41
C TYR A 81 -0.28 9.77 -1.53
N ILE A 82 0.21 9.18 -2.60
CA ILE A 82 1.66 9.02 -2.79
C ILE A 82 2.26 10.36 -3.24
N PRO A 83 3.12 11.00 -2.43
CA PRO A 83 3.77 12.24 -2.83
C PRO A 83 4.87 11.97 -3.86
N SER A 84 5.27 13.01 -4.59
CA SER A 84 6.28 12.90 -5.64
C SER A 84 7.62 12.35 -5.13
N THR A 85 7.92 12.55 -3.86
CA THR A 85 9.13 12.02 -3.21
C THR A 85 9.27 10.50 -3.39
N TYR A 86 8.14 9.78 -3.39
CA TYR A 86 8.13 8.31 -3.53
C TYR A 86 7.75 7.85 -4.93
N MET A 87 7.42 8.77 -5.84
CA MET A 87 7.10 8.43 -7.23
C MET A 87 8.38 8.41 -8.07
N VAL A 88 9.25 7.47 -7.76
CA VAL A 88 10.53 7.29 -8.47
C VAL A 88 10.41 6.16 -9.46
N PRO A 89 11.15 6.21 -10.59
CA PRO A 89 11.09 5.16 -11.61
C PRO A 89 11.43 3.79 -11.04
N GLU A 90 10.84 2.77 -11.65
CA GLU A 90 10.96 1.36 -11.36
C GLU A 90 9.93 0.93 -10.32
N MET A 91 10.31 0.19 -9.31
CA MET A 91 9.37 -0.47 -8.43
C MET A 91 9.45 0.07 -7.01
N VAL A 92 8.29 0.41 -6.48
CA VAL A 92 8.12 0.74 -5.07
C VAL A 92 7.46 -0.48 -4.42
N VAL A 93 8.03 -0.96 -3.33
CA VAL A 93 7.46 -2.09 -2.61
C VAL A 93 6.63 -1.59 -1.44
N MET A 94 5.36 -1.98 -1.41
CA MET A 94 4.42 -1.61 -0.34
C MET A 94 4.24 -2.79 0.59
N GLN A 95 4.22 -2.52 1.89
CA GLN A 95 3.94 -3.54 2.90
C GLN A 95 3.18 -2.93 4.06
N ILE A 96 2.32 -3.72 4.68
CA ILE A 96 1.57 -3.31 5.89
C ILE A 96 2.20 -4.00 7.10
N LYS A 97 2.39 -3.22 8.16
CA LYS A 97 2.82 -3.71 9.46
C LYS A 97 1.68 -3.51 10.45
N ALA A 98 1.26 -4.56 11.11
CA ALA A 98 0.19 -4.52 12.12
C ALA A 98 0.79 -4.84 13.48
N THR A 99 0.55 -3.97 14.47
CA THR A 99 1.14 -4.08 15.80
C THR A 99 0.04 -4.09 16.86
N LEU A 100 0.11 -5.06 17.77
CA LEU A 100 -0.77 -5.14 18.95
C LEU A 100 0.08 -5.62 20.14
N GLY A 101 0.35 -4.72 21.10
CA GLY A 101 1.24 -5.02 22.21
C GLY A 101 2.64 -5.38 21.69
N THR A 102 3.10 -6.59 22.02
CA THR A 102 4.40 -7.10 21.57
C THR A 102 4.31 -7.86 20.25
N GLN A 103 3.10 -8.09 19.74
CA GLN A 103 2.90 -8.78 18.48
C GLN A 103 3.11 -7.83 17.30
N VAL A 104 3.94 -8.24 16.36
CA VAL A 104 4.20 -7.49 15.13
C VAL A 104 3.99 -8.44 13.95
N LEU A 105 3.09 -8.08 13.05
CA LEU A 105 2.78 -8.86 11.86
C LEU A 105 3.09 -8.02 10.62
N TYR A 106 3.61 -8.67 9.58
CA TYR A 106 3.85 -8.03 8.28
C TYR A 106 3.00 -8.71 7.21
N SER A 107 2.43 -7.92 6.33
CA SER A 107 1.72 -8.44 5.17
C SER A 107 2.70 -8.94 4.10
N GLU A 108 2.16 -9.59 3.08
CA GLU A 108 2.93 -9.82 1.86
C GLU A 108 3.34 -8.48 1.25
N GLU A 109 4.43 -8.51 0.50
CA GLU A 109 4.92 -7.33 -0.22
C GLU A 109 4.12 -7.16 -1.51
N VAL A 110 3.69 -5.93 -1.78
CA VAL A 110 2.97 -5.58 -3.01
C VAL A 110 3.88 -4.70 -3.85
N TYR A 111 4.09 -5.09 -5.11
CA TYR A 111 4.99 -4.39 -6.00
C TYR A 111 4.23 -3.33 -6.80
N LEU A 112 4.54 -2.06 -6.56
CA LEU A 112 3.95 -0.92 -7.26
C LEU A 112 4.89 -0.47 -8.36
N GLU A 113 4.39 -0.41 -9.61
CA GLU A 113 5.20 0.02 -10.75
C GLU A 113 5.02 1.51 -11.00
N VAL A 114 6.13 2.24 -10.97
CA VAL A 114 6.20 3.66 -11.34
C VAL A 114 6.95 3.76 -12.66
N ARG A 115 6.29 4.28 -13.69
CA ARG A 115 6.86 4.42 -15.05
C ARG A 115 7.43 5.82 -15.27
N ARG A 116 8.30 5.88 -16.21
CA ARG A 116 8.90 7.16 -16.63
C ARG A 116 7.96 7.97 -17.54
#